data_b45743e7f82573207eed042f789cf78d
#
_entry.id   b45743e7f82573207eed042f789cf78d
#
_cell.length_a   1.000
_cell.length_b   1.000
_cell.length_c   1.000
_cell.angle_alpha   90.00
_cell.angle_beta   90.00
_cell.angle_gamma   90.00
#
_symmetry.space_group_name_H-M   'P 1'
#
loop_
_entity.id
_entity.type
_entity.pdbx_description
1 polymer ?
#
loop_
_entity_poly.entity_id
_entity_poly.type
_entity_poly.pdbx_seq_one_letter_code
_entity_poly.pdbx_strand_id
1 'polypeptide(L)'
;RGSEAWVVDLAHCHSHVDHLFSCYPPPMSSESIAGLLISLFAMLPDDRTGAPGSSSGIASQVMFWLDEHYQEKFRLDALAAELGRSRSYVSRKFHAETGEKIHHYLNTLRLRKACECLLHSDASVREIAARVGFSDVTWFISAFKKGIGETPLQYRKNHRAV
;
A
#
# COMPACT_ATOMS: atom_id res chain seq x y z
N ARG A 1 -29.18 -8.27 -26.75
CA ARG A 1 -30.14 -8.16 -25.65
C ARG A 1 -29.53 -8.90 -24.47
N GLY A 2 -28.50 -8.40 -23.91
CA GLY A 2 -27.83 -8.91 -22.72
C GLY A 2 -27.27 -7.68 -22.03
N SER A 3 -27.88 -7.31 -20.92
CA SER A 3 -27.32 -6.37 -19.98
C SER A 3 -26.14 -7.09 -19.33
N GLU A 4 -24.94 -6.91 -19.87
CA GLU A 4 -23.72 -7.29 -19.17
C GLU A 4 -23.54 -6.31 -18.03
N ALA A 5 -23.82 -6.81 -16.83
CA ALA A 5 -23.58 -6.10 -15.61
C ALA A 5 -22.05 -5.87 -15.48
N TRP A 6 -21.65 -4.62 -15.38
CA TRP A 6 -20.30 -4.20 -15.06
C TRP A 6 -19.99 -4.65 -13.62
N VAL A 7 -19.39 -5.81 -13.49
CA VAL A 7 -18.83 -6.24 -12.21
C VAL A 7 -17.52 -5.47 -12.03
N VAL A 8 -17.63 -4.27 -11.44
CA VAL A 8 -16.45 -3.60 -10.88
C VAL A 8 -15.97 -4.50 -9.75
N ASP A 9 -14.75 -4.99 -9.83
CA ASP A 9 -14.14 -5.77 -8.77
C ASP A 9 -13.92 -4.86 -7.55
N LEU A 10 -14.94 -4.79 -6.70
CA LEU A 10 -14.99 -3.97 -5.49
C LEU A 10 -13.89 -4.34 -4.49
N ALA A 11 -13.34 -5.54 -4.55
CA ALA A 11 -12.23 -5.96 -3.70
C ALA A 11 -10.95 -5.19 -4.06
N HIS A 12 -10.71 -4.92 -5.34
CA HIS A 12 -9.57 -4.14 -5.81
C HIS A 12 -9.72 -2.65 -5.44
N CYS A 13 -10.93 -2.10 -5.55
CA CYS A 13 -11.23 -0.73 -5.10
C CYS A 13 -11.10 -0.58 -3.59
N HIS A 14 -11.46 -1.59 -2.79
CA HIS A 14 -11.38 -1.54 -1.32
C HIS A 14 -9.93 -1.40 -0.83
N SER A 15 -9.02 -2.22 -1.33
CA SER A 15 -7.60 -2.12 -0.97
C SER A 15 -7.00 -0.75 -1.30
N HIS A 16 -7.46 -0.13 -2.38
CA HIS A 16 -6.95 1.18 -2.82
C HIS A 16 -7.57 2.34 -2.06
N VAL A 17 -8.86 2.27 -1.75
CA VAL A 17 -9.57 3.23 -0.91
C VAL A 17 -9.02 3.17 0.52
N ASP A 18 -8.79 1.99 1.07
CA ASP A 18 -8.16 1.82 2.37
C ASP A 18 -6.72 2.38 2.39
N HIS A 19 -5.98 2.25 1.29
CA HIS A 19 -4.67 2.86 1.13
C HIS A 19 -4.74 4.39 1.21
N LEU A 20 -5.71 5.01 0.53
CA LEU A 20 -5.89 6.47 0.51
C LEU A 20 -6.35 6.99 1.88
N PHE A 21 -7.30 6.33 2.53
CA PHE A 21 -7.79 6.74 3.86
C PHE A 21 -6.78 6.50 4.99
N SER A 22 -5.92 5.50 4.88
CA SER A 22 -4.91 5.20 5.90
C SER A 22 -3.69 6.12 5.84
N CYS A 23 -3.46 6.79 4.71
CA CYS A 23 -2.37 7.77 4.57
C CYS A 23 -2.71 9.16 5.13
N TYR A 24 -3.97 9.43 5.45
CA TYR A 24 -4.43 10.74 5.93
C TYR A 24 -5.27 10.59 7.21
N PRO A 25 -4.66 10.78 8.39
CA PRO A 25 -5.44 10.87 9.63
C PRO A 25 -6.30 12.14 9.62
N PRO A 26 -7.56 12.09 10.15
CA PRO A 26 -8.42 13.27 10.27
C PRO A 26 -7.85 14.32 11.27
N PRO A 27 -8.07 15.63 11.02
CA PRO A 27 -9.08 16.20 10.11
C PRO A 27 -8.53 16.49 8.72
N MET A 28 -9.22 15.98 7.71
CA MET A 28 -8.86 16.21 6.31
C MET A 28 -9.25 17.63 5.89
N SER A 29 -8.27 18.37 5.35
CA SER A 29 -8.57 19.65 4.70
C SER A 29 -9.32 19.43 3.38
N SER A 30 -10.09 20.45 2.94
CA SER A 30 -10.80 20.41 1.64
C SER A 30 -9.87 20.08 0.46
N GLU A 31 -8.60 20.51 0.54
CA GLU A 31 -7.57 20.24 -0.48
C GLU A 31 -7.16 18.76 -0.50
N SER A 32 -7.11 18.11 0.67
CA SER A 32 -6.82 16.68 0.77
C SER A 32 -7.94 15.83 0.19
N ILE A 33 -9.19 16.24 0.37
CA ILE A 33 -10.37 15.57 -0.23
C ILE A 33 -10.36 15.75 -1.74
N ALA A 34 -10.02 16.93 -2.25
CA ALA A 34 -9.90 17.18 -3.68
C ALA A 34 -8.79 16.32 -4.33
N GLY A 35 -7.64 16.19 -3.67
CA GLY A 35 -6.55 15.30 -4.11
C GLY A 35 -6.97 13.82 -4.16
N LEU A 36 -7.73 13.37 -3.15
CA LEU A 36 -8.31 12.02 -3.10
C LEU A 36 -9.31 11.78 -4.24
N LEU A 37 -10.19 12.74 -4.50
CA LEU A 37 -11.17 12.66 -5.59
C LEU A 37 -10.49 12.65 -6.97
N ILE A 38 -9.46 13.46 -7.16
CA ILE A 38 -8.67 13.48 -8.41
C ILE A 38 -7.96 12.14 -8.61
N SER A 39 -7.38 11.55 -7.56
CA SER A 39 -6.74 10.24 -7.61
C SER A 39 -7.74 9.12 -7.91
N LEU A 40 -8.93 9.18 -7.31
CA LEU A 40 -10.04 8.25 -7.60
C LEU A 40 -10.52 8.40 -9.05
N PHE A 41 -10.63 9.63 -9.54
CA PHE A 41 -11.06 9.91 -10.91
C PHE A 41 -10.01 9.48 -11.95
N ALA A 42 -8.73 9.62 -11.64
CA ALA A 42 -7.63 9.12 -12.48
C ALA A 42 -7.57 7.59 -12.56
N MET A 43 -8.26 6.89 -11.67
CA MET A 43 -8.36 5.42 -11.65
C MET A 43 -9.58 4.88 -12.38
N LEU A 44 -10.52 5.72 -12.79
CA LEU A 44 -11.58 5.28 -13.69
C LEU A 44 -10.93 4.90 -15.04
N PRO A 45 -11.23 3.72 -15.57
CA PRO A 45 -10.69 3.33 -16.87
C PRO A 45 -11.12 4.37 -17.92
N ASP A 46 -10.15 4.95 -18.60
CA ASP A 46 -10.43 5.84 -19.74
C ASP A 46 -10.98 4.99 -20.89
N ASP A 47 -12.29 5.02 -21.04
CA ASP A 47 -13.07 4.22 -22.02
C ASP A 47 -12.86 4.69 -23.47
N ARG A 48 -11.75 5.40 -23.74
CA ARG A 48 -11.47 5.97 -25.07
C ARG A 48 -10.49 5.19 -25.94
N THR A 49 -9.94 4.09 -25.45
CA THR A 49 -9.14 3.19 -26.29
C THR A 49 -9.57 1.75 -26.09
N GLY A 50 -10.45 1.29 -26.96
CA GLY A 50 -10.92 -0.08 -27.01
C GLY A 50 -9.78 -1.08 -27.23
N ALA A 51 -9.56 -1.92 -26.24
CA ALA A 51 -9.11 -3.30 -26.40
C ALA A 51 -9.47 -4.08 -25.13
N PRO A 52 -10.18 -5.21 -25.19
CA PRO A 52 -10.43 -6.07 -24.05
C PRO A 52 -9.19 -6.94 -23.80
N GLY A 53 -8.33 -6.45 -22.98
CA GLY A 53 -7.15 -7.19 -22.52
C GLY A 53 -6.65 -6.53 -21.25
N SER A 54 -6.96 -7.14 -20.10
CA SER A 54 -6.61 -6.72 -18.76
C SER A 54 -5.16 -6.23 -18.61
N SER A 55 -4.89 -4.99 -18.96
CA SER A 55 -3.63 -4.37 -18.57
C SER A 55 -3.83 -3.60 -17.26
N SER A 56 -4.06 -4.34 -16.19
CA SER A 56 -3.70 -3.83 -14.87
C SER A 56 -2.27 -3.27 -14.99
N GLY A 57 -2.07 -1.98 -14.74
CA GLY A 57 -0.75 -1.34 -14.86
C GLY A 57 0.30 -2.10 -14.04
N ILE A 58 1.57 -1.96 -14.38
CA ILE A 58 2.64 -2.63 -13.60
C ILE A 58 2.57 -2.22 -12.13
N ALA A 59 2.21 -0.98 -11.83
CA ALA A 59 2.03 -0.53 -10.46
C ALA A 59 1.00 -1.36 -9.69
N SER A 60 -0.17 -1.59 -10.27
CA SER A 60 -1.22 -2.41 -9.64
C SER A 60 -0.77 -3.85 -9.38
N GLN A 61 -0.07 -4.46 -10.34
CA GLN A 61 0.46 -5.81 -10.19
C GLN A 61 1.52 -5.87 -9.08
N VAL A 62 2.42 -4.89 -9.02
CA VAL A 62 3.44 -4.78 -7.97
C VAL A 62 2.80 -4.56 -6.61
N MET A 63 1.81 -3.67 -6.50
CA MET A 63 1.10 -3.40 -5.25
C MET A 63 0.39 -4.65 -4.73
N PHE A 64 -0.32 -5.35 -5.59
CA PHE A 64 -0.98 -6.62 -5.25
C PHE A 64 0.03 -7.65 -4.73
N TRP A 65 1.12 -7.85 -5.45
CA TRP A 65 2.17 -8.78 -5.03
C TRP A 65 2.79 -8.38 -3.67
N LEU A 66 3.02 -7.10 -3.45
CA LEU A 66 3.58 -6.61 -2.18
C LEU A 66 2.59 -6.80 -1.02
N ASP A 67 1.29 -6.66 -1.23
CA ASP A 67 0.28 -6.89 -0.19
C ASP A 67 0.21 -8.38 0.24
N GLU A 68 0.49 -9.29 -0.68
CA GLU A 68 0.58 -10.73 -0.38
C GLU A 68 1.90 -11.11 0.31
N HIS A 69 3.01 -10.42 -0.01
CA HIS A 69 4.36 -10.82 0.39
C HIS A 69 5.07 -9.82 1.32
N TYR A 70 4.38 -8.83 1.88
CA TYR A 70 5.03 -7.76 2.68
C TYR A 70 5.78 -8.26 3.90
N GLN A 71 5.40 -9.40 4.47
CA GLN A 71 6.02 -10.00 5.65
C GLN A 71 7.39 -10.61 5.34
N GLU A 72 7.60 -11.01 4.11
CA GLU A 72 8.78 -11.71 3.67
C GLU A 72 9.96 -10.76 3.40
N LYS A 73 11.16 -11.35 3.30
CA LYS A 73 12.33 -10.60 2.84
C LYS A 73 12.16 -10.22 1.38
N PHE A 74 11.90 -8.94 1.14
CA PHE A 74 11.69 -8.44 -0.21
C PHE A 74 12.90 -8.64 -1.12
N ARG A 75 12.67 -9.20 -2.30
CA ARG A 75 13.63 -9.36 -3.38
C ARG A 75 13.00 -8.94 -4.70
N LEU A 76 13.54 -7.87 -5.28
CA LEU A 76 13.07 -7.37 -6.57
C LEU A 76 13.21 -8.41 -7.70
N ASP A 77 14.16 -9.34 -7.57
CA ASP A 77 14.34 -10.45 -8.52
C ASP A 77 13.12 -11.38 -8.55
N ALA A 78 12.60 -11.73 -7.36
CA ALA A 78 11.43 -12.60 -7.24
C ALA A 78 10.19 -11.95 -7.86
N LEU A 79 9.92 -10.70 -7.49
CA LEU A 79 8.83 -9.91 -8.07
C LEU A 79 8.95 -9.80 -9.60
N ALA A 80 10.13 -9.47 -10.10
CA ALA A 80 10.35 -9.30 -11.54
C ALA A 80 10.18 -10.62 -12.31
N ALA A 81 10.64 -11.73 -11.74
CA ALA A 81 10.46 -13.07 -12.33
C ALA A 81 8.99 -13.45 -12.43
N GLU A 82 8.21 -13.20 -11.38
CA GLU A 82 6.78 -13.51 -11.34
C GLU A 82 5.98 -12.67 -12.35
N LEU A 83 6.35 -11.40 -12.51
CA LEU A 83 5.75 -10.54 -13.52
C LEU A 83 6.27 -10.81 -14.96
N GLY A 84 7.22 -11.72 -15.14
CA GLY A 84 7.83 -12.01 -16.44
C GLY A 84 8.55 -10.81 -17.05
N ARG A 85 9.12 -9.94 -16.23
CA ARG A 85 9.78 -8.69 -16.63
C ARG A 85 11.17 -8.54 -16.01
N SER A 86 11.99 -7.65 -16.58
CA SER A 86 13.27 -7.32 -15.97
C SER A 86 13.10 -6.40 -14.76
N ARG A 87 14.01 -6.50 -13.75
CA ARG A 87 14.04 -5.63 -12.57
C ARG A 87 14.00 -4.15 -12.93
N SER A 88 14.81 -3.76 -13.89
CA SER A 88 14.91 -2.37 -14.36
C SER A 88 13.60 -1.87 -14.96
N TYR A 89 12.90 -2.74 -15.70
CA TYR A 89 11.59 -2.41 -16.25
C TYR A 89 10.56 -2.19 -15.14
N VAL A 90 10.43 -3.16 -14.22
CA VAL A 90 9.47 -3.11 -13.12
C VAL A 90 9.71 -1.86 -12.25
N SER A 91 10.96 -1.61 -11.85
CA SER A 91 11.31 -0.47 -11.00
C SER A 91 11.03 0.88 -11.66
N ARG A 92 11.41 1.04 -12.94
CA ARG A 92 11.16 2.29 -13.69
C ARG A 92 9.67 2.53 -13.93
N LYS A 93 8.95 1.47 -14.32
CA LYS A 93 7.53 1.56 -14.65
C LYS A 93 6.70 1.85 -13.40
N PHE A 94 7.00 1.17 -12.29
CA PHE A 94 6.38 1.46 -11.00
C PHE A 94 6.60 2.91 -10.60
N HIS A 95 7.85 3.38 -10.66
CA HIS A 95 8.15 4.78 -10.33
C HIS A 95 7.47 5.78 -11.26
N ALA A 96 7.38 5.48 -12.55
CA ALA A 96 6.70 6.34 -13.52
C ALA A 96 5.18 6.42 -13.28
N GLU A 97 4.56 5.33 -12.81
CA GLU A 97 3.12 5.26 -12.56
C GLU A 97 2.73 5.80 -11.17
N THR A 98 3.59 5.66 -10.16
CA THR A 98 3.28 6.01 -8.75
C THR A 98 4.04 7.22 -8.21
N GLY A 99 5.12 7.64 -8.86
CA GLY A 99 6.01 8.70 -8.37
C GLY A 99 6.98 8.23 -7.28
N GLU A 100 6.90 6.99 -6.78
CA GLU A 100 7.72 6.50 -5.68
C GLU A 100 8.48 5.20 -6.01
N LYS A 101 9.45 4.87 -5.15
CA LYS A 101 10.23 3.62 -5.28
C LYS A 101 9.50 2.46 -4.61
N ILE A 102 9.59 1.27 -5.19
CA ILE A 102 8.97 0.03 -4.64
C ILE A 102 9.32 -0.20 -3.17
N HIS A 103 10.58 -0.01 -2.78
CA HIS A 103 11.00 -0.16 -1.37
C HIS A 103 10.35 0.86 -0.43
N HIS A 104 10.11 2.08 -0.91
CA HIS A 104 9.43 3.10 -0.12
C HIS A 104 7.97 2.72 0.10
N TYR A 105 7.28 2.34 -0.96
CA TYR A 105 5.92 1.83 -0.90
C TYR A 105 5.79 0.63 0.06
N LEU A 106 6.67 -0.37 -0.06
CA LEU A 106 6.68 -1.54 0.84
C LEU A 106 6.85 -1.14 2.30
N ASN A 107 7.75 -0.21 2.60
CA ASN A 107 7.94 0.26 3.97
C ASN A 107 6.67 0.94 4.51
N THR A 108 6.04 1.79 3.71
CA THR A 108 4.77 2.45 4.07
C THR A 108 3.67 1.42 4.32
N LEU A 109 3.54 0.40 3.46
CA LEU A 109 2.61 -0.71 3.64
C LEU A 109 2.86 -1.45 4.98
N ARG A 110 4.11 -1.80 5.27
CA ARG A 110 4.50 -2.46 6.53
C ARG A 110 4.18 -1.62 7.76
N LEU A 111 4.44 -0.31 7.70
CA LEU A 111 4.11 0.60 8.81
C LEU A 111 2.61 0.68 9.07
N ARG A 112 1.80 0.71 8.01
CA ARG A 112 0.34 0.66 8.11
C ARG A 112 -0.14 -0.62 8.78
N LYS A 113 0.35 -1.78 8.33
CA LYS A 113 0.04 -3.08 8.97
C LYS A 113 0.51 -3.14 10.42
N ALA A 114 1.62 -2.46 10.75
CA ALA A 114 2.08 -2.34 12.13
C ALA A 114 1.12 -1.50 12.98
N CYS A 115 0.56 -0.41 12.47
CA CYS A 115 -0.46 0.37 13.17
C CYS A 115 -1.69 -0.48 13.51
N GLU A 116 -2.19 -1.27 12.56
CA GLU A 116 -3.30 -2.21 12.79
C GLU A 116 -2.96 -3.20 13.92
N CYS A 117 -1.76 -3.82 13.87
CA CYS A 117 -1.31 -4.72 14.91
C CYS A 117 -1.18 -4.06 16.29
N LEU A 118 -0.70 -2.81 16.34
CA LEU A 118 -0.56 -2.05 17.59
C LEU A 118 -1.90 -1.77 18.26
N LEU A 119 -2.95 -1.53 17.48
CA LEU A 119 -4.30 -1.24 17.98
C LEU A 119 -5.05 -2.51 18.42
N HIS A 120 -4.91 -3.60 17.66
CA HIS A 120 -5.75 -4.79 17.80
C HIS A 120 -5.06 -5.98 18.50
N SER A 121 -3.81 -5.83 18.95
CA SER A 121 -3.11 -6.91 19.66
C SER A 121 -2.25 -6.41 20.82
N ASP A 122 -2.00 -7.32 21.78
CA ASP A 122 -1.07 -7.10 22.90
C ASP A 122 0.38 -7.50 22.57
N ALA A 123 0.65 -7.86 21.31
CA ALA A 123 1.97 -8.26 20.87
C ALA A 123 3.01 -7.17 21.16
N SER A 124 4.20 -7.58 21.55
CA SER A 124 5.31 -6.64 21.79
C SER A 124 5.72 -5.93 20.51
N VAL A 125 6.33 -4.75 20.65
CA VAL A 125 6.85 -3.98 19.49
C VAL A 125 7.84 -4.82 18.67
N ARG A 126 8.62 -5.69 19.33
CA ARG A 126 9.56 -6.60 18.65
C ARG A 126 8.84 -7.65 17.81
N GLU A 127 7.80 -8.26 18.36
CA GLU A 127 6.98 -9.24 17.64
C GLU A 127 6.25 -8.61 16.47
N ILE A 128 5.71 -7.40 16.66
CA ILE A 128 5.04 -6.67 15.56
C ILE A 128 6.04 -6.36 14.45
N ALA A 129 7.23 -5.83 14.78
CA ALA A 129 8.28 -5.57 13.81
C ALA A 129 8.61 -6.81 12.96
N ALA A 130 8.82 -7.96 13.61
CA ALA A 130 9.09 -9.22 12.92
C ALA A 130 7.91 -9.66 12.06
N ARG A 131 6.68 -9.57 12.58
CA ARG A 131 5.44 -9.97 11.88
C ARG A 131 5.17 -9.16 10.62
N VAL A 132 5.52 -7.88 10.63
CA VAL A 132 5.35 -7.02 9.44
C VAL A 132 6.58 -6.98 8.53
N GLY A 133 7.58 -7.85 8.76
CA GLY A 133 8.71 -8.06 7.87
C GLY A 133 9.93 -7.17 8.12
N PHE A 134 10.04 -6.53 9.29
CA PHE A 134 11.27 -5.84 9.67
C PHE A 134 12.22 -6.81 10.41
N SER A 135 13.42 -6.96 9.89
CA SER A 135 14.46 -7.81 10.52
C SER A 135 15.14 -7.15 11.73
N ASP A 136 15.08 -5.84 11.82
CA ASP A 136 15.70 -5.05 12.90
C ASP A 136 14.65 -4.16 13.56
N VAL A 137 14.46 -4.35 14.89
CA VAL A 137 13.49 -3.60 15.67
C VAL A 137 13.88 -2.13 15.85
N THR A 138 15.17 -1.84 15.92
CA THR A 138 15.66 -0.46 16.08
C THR A 138 15.36 0.35 14.82
N TRP A 139 15.63 -0.27 13.67
CA TRP A 139 15.29 0.33 12.39
C TRP A 139 13.77 0.49 12.24
N PHE A 140 12.98 -0.50 12.63
CA PHE A 140 11.51 -0.41 12.65
C PHE A 140 11.03 0.79 13.47
N ILE A 141 11.50 0.95 14.72
CA ILE A 141 11.10 2.07 15.59
C ILE A 141 11.44 3.42 14.96
N SER A 142 12.63 3.53 14.37
CA SER A 142 13.06 4.74 13.68
C SER A 142 12.23 5.06 12.43
N ALA A 143 11.94 4.04 11.61
CA ALA A 143 11.10 4.15 10.42
C ALA A 143 9.65 4.51 10.79
N PHE A 144 9.12 3.87 11.85
CA PHE A 144 7.76 4.14 12.34
C PHE A 144 7.64 5.58 12.84
N LYS A 145 8.57 6.04 13.68
CA LYS A 145 8.58 7.43 14.17
C LYS A 145 8.70 8.43 13.02
N LYS A 146 9.53 8.13 12.02
CA LYS A 146 9.69 9.00 10.85
C LYS A 146 8.43 9.06 9.97
N GLY A 147 7.76 7.93 9.77
CA GLY A 147 6.58 7.82 8.89
C GLY A 147 5.28 8.25 9.56
N ILE A 148 5.12 7.94 10.86
CA ILE A 148 3.87 8.16 11.61
C ILE A 148 3.95 9.41 12.51
N GLY A 149 5.16 9.87 12.87
CA GLY A 149 5.37 11.02 13.74
C GLY A 149 5.61 10.68 15.21
N GLU A 150 5.24 9.50 15.67
CA GLU A 150 5.38 9.03 17.04
C GLU A 150 5.97 7.61 17.12
N THR A 151 6.45 7.20 18.30
CA THR A 151 6.97 5.84 18.46
C THR A 151 5.84 4.80 18.53
N PRO A 152 6.10 3.51 18.21
CA PRO A 152 5.08 2.47 18.27
C PRO A 152 4.38 2.36 19.63
N LEU A 153 5.10 2.53 20.74
CA LEU A 153 4.52 2.49 22.08
C LEU A 153 3.64 3.71 22.35
N GLN A 154 4.05 4.91 21.91
CA GLN A 154 3.23 6.11 22.01
C GLN A 154 1.97 5.97 21.18
N TYR A 155 2.09 5.49 19.94
CA TYR A 155 0.95 5.24 19.06
C TYR A 155 -0.07 4.30 19.72
N ARG A 156 0.37 3.15 20.26
CA ARG A 156 -0.50 2.24 20.99
C ARG A 156 -1.22 2.92 22.16
N LYS A 157 -0.48 3.69 22.96
CA LYS A 157 -1.05 4.38 24.12
C LYS A 157 -2.08 5.44 23.74
N ASN A 158 -1.82 6.17 22.67
CA ASN A 158 -2.63 7.33 22.28
C ASN A 158 -3.88 6.93 21.47
N HIS A 159 -3.82 5.83 20.72
CA HIS A 159 -4.86 5.48 19.75
C HIS A 159 -5.61 4.17 20.08
N ARG A 160 -5.16 3.40 21.06
CA ARG A 160 -5.90 2.23 21.53
C ARG A 160 -7.03 2.72 22.44
N ALA A 161 -8.28 2.55 21.99
CA ALA A 161 -9.44 2.77 22.85
C ALA A 161 -9.41 1.77 24.02
N VAL A 162 -9.55 2.26 25.25
CA VAL A 162 -9.68 1.47 26.46
C VAL A 162 -11.05 0.80 26.48
#